data_ea2ca3f29b8fed20df7f9c60d19c3c00
#
_entry.id   ea2ca3f29b8fed20df7f9c60d19c3c00
#
_cell.length_a   1.000
_cell.length_b   1.000
_cell.length_c   1.000
_cell.angle_alpha   90.00
_cell.angle_beta   90.00
_cell.angle_gamma   90.00
#
_symmetry.space_group_name_H-M   'P 1'
#
loop_
_entity.id
_entity.type
_entity.pdbx_description
1 polymer ?
#
loop_
_entity_poly.entity_id
_entity_poly.type
_entity_poly.pdbx_seq_one_letter_code
_entity_poly.pdbx_strand_id
1 'polypeptide(L)'
;DSEIFDDILRNDVQDITRMSVIKSQLETNGEYEGKKKIDITAYVNRTSMLSESEVTAEYYLDDLIKWGNYGFNYETVYGTENDFSIYFGLGKSDTEIPGELSVGDFKLQQDLSKQAIKFSAQAAESDSLSMRMIAELPDSLEGYLERASEKGEIEVDTDEVIALDILVPRYYSAEGQDLADYASDLDEYLVLRDNLVAACNQLYHNFTEYSSFKKFYGEDKTNIRYCYQMTVDGEPRYFTNIPQNFNGKSEQEITEEFSGYGRYLYYNPDRVEIKTNTQMTTEEMRGILSPYEYVFAENSRVWIGVDTSYGVVDSLAQARNTFVSFMPYYWQTAVLGILALILSLWLLGVLTVYEGRKEAENEDGYVVETKKGDRFPTEIFLTLGFSVTAGFCVLCAAAYDIAFSYALEGDISPFMMTAGAVLAAFLFDWIATSFYLGLVRRLKVHRFWRDSLLWQLGRLIRKLFFRLYDNSHIVSRLLIPFFFITALNLFFGMLGVPGILAAGVIDVCVAALLYQERKDLQKIVEGTQTIGEGDFGFKIDDSRMHGENKILAE
;
A
#
# COMPACT_ATOMS: atom_id res chain seq x y z
N ASP A 1 24.21 -21.31 8.27
CA ASP A 1 23.65 -19.98 8.20
C ASP A 1 22.18 -20.12 7.84
N SER A 2 21.30 -19.54 8.63
CA SER A 2 19.86 -19.60 8.34
C SER A 2 19.53 -18.46 7.37
N GLU A 3 18.64 -18.71 6.43
CA GLU A 3 18.05 -17.72 5.53
C GLU A 3 17.55 -16.48 6.31
N ILE A 4 17.01 -16.70 7.50
CA ILE A 4 16.58 -15.64 8.43
C ILE A 4 17.73 -14.72 8.85
N PHE A 5 18.92 -15.26 9.12
CA PHE A 5 20.07 -14.44 9.46
C PHE A 5 20.48 -13.52 8.31
N ASP A 6 20.53 -14.07 7.10
CA ASP A 6 20.92 -13.30 5.92
C ASP A 6 19.88 -12.25 5.54
N ASP A 7 18.58 -12.53 5.75
CA ASP A 7 17.51 -11.55 5.55
C ASP A 7 17.57 -10.40 6.57
N ILE A 8 17.80 -10.70 7.86
CA ILE A 8 18.01 -9.68 8.89
C ILE A 8 19.24 -8.85 8.56
N LEU A 9 20.36 -9.50 8.23
CA LEU A 9 21.60 -8.81 7.88
C LEU A 9 21.41 -7.89 6.68
N ARG A 10 20.68 -8.33 5.65
CA ARG A 10 20.39 -7.51 4.46
C ARG A 10 19.60 -6.24 4.82
N ASN A 11 18.58 -6.37 5.64
CA ASN A 11 17.79 -5.24 6.10
C ASN A 11 18.64 -4.28 6.96
N ASP A 12 19.40 -4.81 7.89
CA ASP A 12 20.30 -4.01 8.73
C ASP A 12 21.37 -3.30 7.88
N VAL A 13 21.94 -3.96 6.86
CA VAL A 13 22.90 -3.34 5.93
C VAL A 13 22.25 -2.20 5.13
N GLN A 14 21.02 -2.37 4.70
CA GLN A 14 20.26 -1.33 4.00
C GLN A 14 20.03 -0.12 4.91
N ASP A 15 19.60 -0.35 6.14
CA ASP A 15 19.36 0.70 7.13
C ASP A 15 20.66 1.41 7.52
N ILE A 16 21.75 0.67 7.75
CA ILE A 16 23.07 1.24 8.08
C ILE A 16 23.62 2.03 6.90
N THR A 17 23.43 1.58 5.67
CA THR A 17 23.83 2.33 4.47
C THR A 17 23.11 3.68 4.43
N ARG A 18 21.79 3.68 4.55
CA ARG A 18 20.97 4.90 4.62
C ARG A 18 21.44 5.82 5.76
N MET A 19 21.65 5.25 6.95
CA MET A 19 22.17 5.98 8.10
C MET A 19 23.53 6.62 7.81
N SER A 20 24.45 5.88 7.18
CA SER A 20 25.79 6.39 6.88
C SER A 20 25.73 7.55 5.89
N VAL A 21 24.82 7.50 4.92
CA VAL A 21 24.52 8.60 4.00
C VAL A 21 23.96 9.81 4.75
N ILE A 22 23.00 9.60 5.64
CA ILE A 22 22.45 10.69 6.48
C ILE A 22 23.53 11.31 7.36
N LYS A 23 24.38 10.49 7.98
CA LYS A 23 25.53 10.97 8.76
C LYS A 23 26.46 11.85 7.92
N SER A 24 26.75 11.47 6.66
CA SER A 24 27.59 12.29 5.78
C SER A 24 27.04 13.69 5.52
N GLN A 25 25.73 13.84 5.58
CA GLN A 25 25.06 15.12 5.41
C GLN A 25 25.03 15.95 6.71
N LEU A 26 24.79 15.30 7.85
CA LEU A 26 24.51 15.96 9.13
C LEU A 26 25.73 16.08 10.05
N GLU A 27 26.72 15.21 9.90
CA GLU A 27 27.90 15.15 10.79
C GLU A 27 29.14 15.80 10.15
N THR A 28 29.97 16.38 11.01
CA THR A 28 31.36 16.72 10.70
C THR A 28 32.23 16.07 11.78
N ASN A 29 33.26 15.32 11.38
CA ASN A 29 34.13 14.57 12.29
C ASN A 29 33.41 13.58 13.23
N GLY A 30 32.28 13.01 12.79
CA GLY A 30 31.51 12.02 13.56
C GLY A 30 30.52 12.59 14.57
N GLU A 31 30.36 13.91 14.63
CA GLU A 31 29.39 14.60 15.48
C GLU A 31 28.48 15.51 14.65
N TYR A 32 27.24 15.66 15.09
CA TYR A 32 26.27 16.58 14.49
C TYR A 32 26.78 18.02 14.56
N GLU A 33 26.79 18.73 13.43
CA GLU A 33 27.21 20.10 13.34
C GLU A 33 26.13 21.01 12.75
N GLY A 34 25.33 21.62 13.59
CA GLY A 34 24.22 22.50 13.17
C GLY A 34 24.66 23.77 12.43
N LYS A 35 25.92 24.19 12.59
CA LYS A 35 26.49 25.35 11.87
C LYS A 35 27.18 24.97 10.55
N LYS A 36 27.10 23.71 10.14
CA LYS A 36 27.55 23.28 8.83
C LYS A 36 26.78 24.05 7.76
N LYS A 37 27.53 24.64 6.81
CA LYS A 37 26.92 25.31 5.67
C LYS A 37 26.51 24.29 4.61
N ILE A 38 25.32 24.42 4.11
CA ILE A 38 24.72 23.59 3.07
C ILE A 38 24.38 24.48 1.89
N ASP A 39 24.97 24.18 0.74
CA ASP A 39 24.57 24.72 -0.54
C ASP A 39 23.29 24.01 -0.97
N ILE A 40 22.16 24.73 -1.01
CA ILE A 40 20.85 24.14 -1.26
C ILE A 40 20.73 23.58 -2.67
N THR A 41 21.31 24.23 -3.66
CA THR A 41 21.26 23.81 -5.05
C THR A 41 22.12 22.56 -5.28
N ALA A 42 23.35 22.57 -4.80
CA ALA A 42 24.23 21.39 -4.86
C ALA A 42 23.64 20.22 -4.08
N TYR A 43 22.97 20.47 -2.95
CA TYR A 43 22.30 19.45 -2.15
C TYR A 43 21.13 18.80 -2.93
N VAL A 44 20.23 19.59 -3.50
CA VAL A 44 19.07 19.09 -4.23
C VAL A 44 19.49 18.41 -5.53
N ASN A 45 20.46 18.94 -6.27
CA ASN A 45 20.96 18.33 -7.49
C ASN A 45 21.58 16.94 -7.25
N ARG A 46 22.27 16.75 -6.12
CA ARG A 46 22.83 15.46 -5.73
C ARG A 46 21.74 14.45 -5.34
N THR A 47 20.66 14.90 -4.70
CA THR A 47 19.66 14.01 -4.11
C THR A 47 18.45 13.75 -4.99
N SER A 48 18.11 14.63 -5.92
CA SER A 48 16.86 14.55 -6.69
C SER A 48 16.98 14.67 -8.21
N MET A 49 18.15 14.96 -8.79
CA MET A 49 18.36 15.16 -10.24
C MET A 49 17.42 16.21 -10.89
N LEU A 50 16.86 17.14 -10.11
CA LEU A 50 15.74 17.98 -10.57
C LEU A 50 16.14 19.33 -11.13
N SER A 51 17.39 19.77 -11.00
CA SER A 51 17.77 21.12 -11.40
C SER A 51 19.21 21.17 -11.92
N GLU A 52 19.39 21.71 -13.12
CA GLU A 52 20.70 22.06 -13.68
C GLU A 52 21.06 23.55 -13.41
N SER A 53 20.49 24.16 -12.36
CA SER A 53 20.78 25.56 -12.04
C SER A 53 22.18 25.71 -11.48
N GLU A 54 22.89 26.75 -11.94
CA GLU A 54 24.19 27.15 -11.41
C GLU A 54 24.06 28.13 -10.23
N VAL A 55 22.87 28.69 -10.03
CA VAL A 55 22.61 29.66 -8.95
C VAL A 55 22.43 28.94 -7.63
N THR A 56 23.20 29.37 -6.63
CA THR A 56 23.25 28.69 -5.33
C THR A 56 23.25 29.68 -4.17
N ALA A 57 22.77 29.20 -3.01
CA ALA A 57 22.82 29.92 -1.75
C ALA A 57 23.17 28.95 -0.60
N GLU A 58 23.99 29.41 0.35
CA GLU A 58 24.41 28.63 1.50
C GLU A 58 23.58 28.98 2.74
N TYR A 59 23.12 27.94 3.44
CA TYR A 59 22.36 28.05 4.69
C TYR A 59 22.95 27.19 5.79
N TYR A 60 22.75 27.58 7.05
CA TYR A 60 23.12 26.73 8.17
C TYR A 60 22.17 25.53 8.31
N LEU A 61 22.73 24.36 8.58
CA LEU A 61 21.98 23.11 8.73
C LEU A 61 20.86 23.20 9.76
N ASP A 62 21.12 23.83 10.94
CA ASP A 62 20.12 24.01 11.99
C ASP A 62 18.92 24.84 11.51
N ASP A 63 19.15 25.86 10.68
CA ASP A 63 18.09 26.72 10.15
C ASP A 63 17.24 25.93 9.13
N LEU A 64 17.87 25.18 8.24
CA LEU A 64 17.16 24.35 7.26
C LEU A 64 16.28 23.30 7.95
N ILE A 65 16.83 22.58 8.94
CA ILE A 65 16.06 21.59 9.72
C ILE A 65 14.90 22.25 10.47
N LYS A 66 15.15 23.40 11.09
CA LYS A 66 14.12 24.15 11.81
C LYS A 66 12.97 24.58 10.89
N TRP A 67 13.28 25.11 9.72
CA TRP A 67 12.26 25.54 8.76
C TRP A 67 11.49 24.35 8.19
N GLY A 68 12.14 23.22 7.89
CA GLY A 68 11.47 21.99 7.49
C GLY A 68 10.49 21.47 8.54
N ASN A 69 10.80 21.65 9.84
CA ASN A 69 9.90 21.28 10.94
C ASN A 69 8.66 22.18 11.06
N TYR A 70 8.84 23.49 10.85
CA TYR A 70 7.74 24.46 11.01
C TYR A 70 6.87 24.60 9.75
N GLY A 71 7.33 24.11 8.60
CA GLY A 71 6.70 24.34 7.31
C GLY A 71 6.96 25.73 6.75
N PHE A 72 6.40 26.01 5.58
CA PHE A 72 6.60 27.24 4.84
C PHE A 72 5.30 28.01 4.70
N ASN A 73 5.38 29.32 4.87
CA ASN A 73 4.29 30.22 4.54
C ASN A 73 4.64 30.96 3.24
N TYR A 74 3.64 31.12 2.41
CA TYR A 74 3.75 31.80 1.14
C TYR A 74 2.86 33.04 1.13
N GLU A 75 3.34 34.04 0.44
CA GLU A 75 2.60 35.26 0.12
C GLU A 75 2.53 35.37 -1.39
N THR A 76 1.31 35.45 -1.95
CA THR A 76 1.12 35.58 -3.39
C THR A 76 1.27 37.05 -3.79
N VAL A 77 2.18 37.31 -4.70
CA VAL A 77 2.46 38.65 -5.27
C VAL A 77 2.08 38.63 -6.74
N TYR A 78 1.46 39.68 -7.22
CA TYR A 78 1.05 39.82 -8.60
C TYR A 78 1.94 40.85 -9.31
N GLY A 79 2.33 40.55 -10.54
CA GLY A 79 3.13 41.42 -11.40
C GLY A 79 3.36 40.78 -12.77
N THR A 80 3.98 41.52 -13.67
CA THR A 80 4.43 40.93 -14.96
C THR A 80 5.76 40.21 -14.76
N GLU A 81 6.10 39.32 -15.67
CA GLU A 81 7.40 38.62 -15.68
C GLU A 81 8.58 39.61 -15.66
N ASN A 82 8.46 40.70 -16.39
CA ASN A 82 9.45 41.77 -16.41
C ASN A 82 9.58 42.50 -15.06
N ASP A 83 8.48 42.72 -14.33
CA ASP A 83 8.50 43.33 -12.99
C ASP A 83 9.25 42.45 -12.01
N PHE A 84 9.02 41.13 -12.02
CA PHE A 84 9.73 40.21 -11.15
C PHE A 84 11.21 40.11 -11.53
N SER A 85 11.55 40.04 -12.81
CA SER A 85 12.95 40.02 -13.27
C SER A 85 13.72 41.29 -12.85
N ILE A 86 13.08 42.45 -12.93
CA ILE A 86 13.66 43.69 -12.42
C ILE A 86 13.82 43.63 -10.90
N TYR A 87 12.82 43.15 -10.17
CA TYR A 87 12.86 43.06 -8.70
C TYR A 87 14.03 42.17 -8.22
N PHE A 88 14.23 41.01 -8.85
CA PHE A 88 15.32 40.12 -8.49
C PHE A 88 16.69 40.60 -9.01
N GLY A 89 16.72 41.29 -10.14
CA GLY A 89 17.96 41.85 -10.72
C GLY A 89 18.53 43.08 -9.99
N LEU A 90 17.70 43.87 -9.32
CA LEU A 90 18.13 45.09 -8.65
C LEU A 90 19.10 44.87 -7.47
N GLY A 91 19.12 43.69 -6.85
CA GLY A 91 20.03 43.37 -5.75
C GLY A 91 21.49 43.11 -6.16
N LYS A 92 21.75 42.86 -7.46
CA LYS A 92 23.09 42.47 -7.97
C LYS A 92 23.81 43.53 -8.80
N SER A 93 23.14 44.58 -9.18
CA SER A 93 23.68 45.60 -10.08
C SER A 93 24.25 46.79 -9.36
N ASP A 94 25.59 46.97 -9.39
CA ASP A 94 26.26 48.26 -9.16
C ASP A 94 26.03 49.24 -10.32
N THR A 95 25.22 48.85 -11.32
CA THR A 95 24.82 49.71 -12.43
C THR A 95 23.66 50.59 -12.00
N GLU A 96 23.85 51.90 -12.18
CA GLU A 96 22.84 52.94 -12.03
C GLU A 96 21.50 52.44 -12.62
N ILE A 97 20.46 52.47 -11.78
CA ILE A 97 19.07 52.20 -12.20
C ILE A 97 18.82 53.03 -13.47
N PRO A 98 18.39 52.38 -14.60
CA PRO A 98 17.97 53.18 -15.75
C PRO A 98 16.94 54.19 -15.26
N GLY A 99 17.18 55.47 -15.54
CA GLY A 99 16.47 56.59 -14.93
C GLY A 99 14.98 56.78 -15.24
N GLU A 100 14.30 55.70 -15.64
CA GLU A 100 12.89 55.66 -16.00
C GLU A 100 12.02 54.85 -15.02
N LEU A 101 12.60 54.03 -14.11
CA LEU A 101 11.83 53.41 -13.03
C LEU A 101 11.83 54.35 -11.81
N SER A 102 10.76 55.13 -11.66
CA SER A 102 10.63 56.00 -10.50
C SER A 102 10.39 55.21 -9.22
N VAL A 103 10.92 55.67 -8.09
CA VAL A 103 10.64 55.12 -6.74
C VAL A 103 9.12 55.03 -6.48
N GLY A 104 8.30 55.78 -7.24
CA GLY A 104 6.84 55.73 -7.24
C GLY A 104 6.27 54.43 -7.79
N ASP A 105 6.84 53.91 -8.85
CA ASP A 105 6.35 52.68 -9.54
C ASP A 105 6.62 51.45 -8.69
N PHE A 106 7.78 51.35 -8.06
CA PHE A 106 8.09 50.29 -7.12
C PHE A 106 7.19 50.33 -5.85
N LYS A 107 6.84 51.54 -5.37
CA LYS A 107 5.94 51.69 -4.23
C LYS A 107 4.50 51.31 -4.58
N LEU A 108 4.10 51.56 -5.82
CA LEU A 108 2.78 51.19 -6.34
C LEU A 108 2.66 49.67 -6.50
N GLN A 109 3.68 48.99 -6.99
CA GLN A 109 3.75 47.54 -7.04
C GLN A 109 3.71 46.91 -5.64
N GLN A 110 4.42 47.47 -4.64
CA GLN A 110 4.31 47.02 -3.26
C GLN A 110 2.89 47.21 -2.69
N ASP A 111 2.20 48.29 -3.05
CA ASP A 111 0.84 48.54 -2.58
C ASP A 111 -0.19 47.64 -3.32
N LEU A 112 0.03 47.31 -4.58
CA LEU A 112 -0.71 46.29 -5.34
C LEU A 112 -0.51 44.90 -4.72
N SER A 113 0.73 44.51 -4.42
CA SER A 113 1.06 43.27 -3.72
C SER A 113 0.35 43.18 -2.37
N LYS A 114 0.37 44.23 -1.56
CA LYS A 114 -0.30 44.26 -0.24
C LYS A 114 -1.82 44.15 -0.34
N GLN A 115 -2.44 44.64 -1.42
CA GLN A 115 -3.87 44.46 -1.64
C GLN A 115 -4.18 43.05 -2.16
N ALA A 116 -3.39 42.50 -3.06
CA ALA A 116 -3.51 41.11 -3.53
C ALA A 116 -3.39 40.09 -2.38
N ILE A 117 -2.52 40.36 -1.39
CA ILE A 117 -2.36 39.54 -0.18
C ILE A 117 -3.66 39.38 0.61
N LYS A 118 -4.47 40.43 0.71
CA LYS A 118 -5.77 40.38 1.40
C LYS A 118 -6.76 39.43 0.71
N PHE A 119 -6.63 39.22 -0.60
CA PHE A 119 -7.50 38.33 -1.38
C PHE A 119 -7.02 36.88 -1.39
N SER A 120 -5.69 36.64 -1.39
CA SER A 120 -5.15 35.32 -1.28
C SER A 120 -5.49 34.62 0.03
N ALA A 121 -5.58 35.36 1.14
CA ALA A 121 -6.01 34.83 2.42
C ALA A 121 -7.48 34.33 2.42
N GLN A 122 -8.35 34.89 1.59
CA GLN A 122 -9.73 34.39 1.39
C GLN A 122 -9.83 33.22 0.42
N ALA A 123 -8.92 33.11 -0.54
CA ALA A 123 -8.86 31.99 -1.49
C ALA A 123 -8.16 30.73 -0.92
N ALA A 124 -7.34 30.89 0.11
CA ALA A 124 -6.62 29.78 0.78
C ALA A 124 -7.53 28.83 1.60
N GLU A 125 -8.83 29.12 1.73
CA GLU A 125 -9.80 28.18 2.28
C GLU A 125 -10.23 27.07 1.29
N SER A 126 -9.80 27.13 0.03
CA SER A 126 -10.09 26.09 -0.96
C SER A 126 -8.81 25.52 -1.58
N ASP A 127 -8.52 24.28 -1.22
CA ASP A 127 -7.60 23.29 -1.81
C ASP A 127 -6.62 23.73 -2.92
N SER A 128 -5.33 23.56 -2.62
CA SER A 128 -4.19 23.41 -3.56
C SER A 128 -4.07 24.47 -4.65
N LEU A 129 -3.48 25.60 -4.32
CA LEU A 129 -2.88 26.52 -5.30
C LEU A 129 -1.52 25.97 -5.78
N SER A 130 -1.56 24.89 -6.58
CA SER A 130 -0.52 24.67 -7.56
C SER A 130 -0.59 25.82 -8.57
N MET A 131 0.56 26.37 -8.95
CA MET A 131 0.68 27.43 -9.97
C MET A 131 -0.36 27.24 -11.08
N ARG A 132 -1.49 27.85 -10.96
CA ARG A 132 -2.44 28.04 -12.05
C ARG A 132 -2.29 29.49 -12.46
N MET A 133 -1.98 29.70 -13.72
CA MET A 133 -2.28 30.99 -14.33
C MET A 133 -3.67 31.39 -13.88
N ILE A 134 -3.77 32.47 -13.13
CA ILE A 134 -5.07 32.98 -12.71
C ILE A 134 -5.72 33.46 -14.00
N ALA A 135 -6.69 32.69 -14.48
CA ALA A 135 -7.44 33.05 -15.67
C ALA A 135 -8.29 34.32 -15.47
N GLU A 136 -8.47 34.73 -14.21
CA GLU A 136 -9.25 35.92 -13.85
C GLU A 136 -8.63 36.57 -12.61
N LEU A 137 -8.21 37.82 -12.74
CA LEU A 137 -7.81 38.65 -11.61
C LEU A 137 -9.02 38.89 -10.70
N PRO A 138 -8.85 38.93 -9.36
CA PRO A 138 -9.94 39.32 -8.47
C PRO A 138 -10.53 40.68 -8.88
N ASP A 139 -11.87 40.77 -9.01
CA ASP A 139 -12.60 41.97 -9.48
C ASP A 139 -12.12 43.28 -8.84
N SER A 140 -11.63 43.23 -7.62
CA SER A 140 -11.14 44.40 -6.88
C SER A 140 -9.70 44.78 -7.27
N LEU A 141 -8.86 43.88 -7.72
CA LEU A 141 -7.54 44.12 -8.26
C LEU A 141 -7.65 44.68 -9.67
N GLU A 142 -8.51 44.07 -10.50
CA GLU A 142 -8.84 44.56 -11.82
C GLU A 142 -9.38 45.99 -11.77
N GLY A 143 -10.36 46.28 -10.91
CA GLY A 143 -10.90 47.62 -10.70
C GLY A 143 -9.91 48.64 -10.08
N TYR A 144 -8.82 48.18 -9.45
CA TYR A 144 -7.74 49.04 -9.00
C TYR A 144 -6.78 49.35 -10.14
N LEU A 145 -6.40 48.36 -10.93
CA LEU A 145 -5.54 48.51 -12.10
C LEU A 145 -6.20 49.39 -13.17
N GLU A 146 -7.50 49.22 -13.44
CA GLU A 146 -8.27 50.09 -14.33
C GLU A 146 -8.23 51.56 -13.86
N ARG A 147 -8.48 51.81 -12.55
CA ARG A 147 -8.44 53.18 -11.99
C ARG A 147 -7.06 53.78 -12.00
N ALA A 148 -6.01 52.99 -11.82
CA ALA A 148 -4.64 53.46 -11.88
C ALA A 148 -4.21 53.76 -13.33
N SER A 149 -4.66 52.95 -14.29
CA SER A 149 -4.47 53.18 -15.74
C SER A 149 -5.24 54.42 -16.23
N GLU A 150 -6.51 54.61 -15.78
CA GLU A 150 -7.30 55.80 -16.12
C GLU A 150 -6.67 57.11 -15.60
N LYS A 151 -5.92 57.02 -14.48
CA LYS A 151 -5.18 58.18 -13.94
C LYS A 151 -3.83 58.40 -14.59
N GLY A 152 -3.42 57.55 -15.52
CA GLY A 152 -2.10 57.61 -16.16
C GLY A 152 -0.95 57.27 -15.19
N GLU A 153 -1.26 56.62 -14.09
CA GLU A 153 -0.28 56.22 -13.08
C GLU A 153 0.42 54.89 -13.44
N ILE A 154 -0.25 54.05 -14.26
CA ILE A 154 0.30 52.75 -14.75
C ILE A 154 -0.31 52.42 -16.09
N GLU A 155 0.50 51.91 -16.99
CA GLU A 155 0.06 51.20 -18.21
C GLU A 155 0.35 49.71 -17.98
N VAL A 156 -0.63 48.95 -17.46
CA VAL A 156 -0.49 47.53 -17.18
C VAL A 156 -1.41 46.77 -18.14
N ASP A 157 -0.82 45.90 -18.93
CA ASP A 157 -1.58 44.91 -19.67
C ASP A 157 -1.97 43.78 -18.70
N THR A 158 -3.26 43.67 -18.37
CA THR A 158 -3.79 42.72 -17.38
C THR A 158 -3.63 41.26 -17.86
N ASP A 159 -3.48 41.02 -19.15
CA ASP A 159 -3.29 39.69 -19.73
C ASP A 159 -1.86 39.13 -19.48
N GLU A 160 -0.91 39.99 -19.12
CA GLU A 160 0.47 39.62 -18.80
C GLU A 160 0.74 39.47 -17.30
N VAL A 161 -0.25 39.71 -16.42
CA VAL A 161 -0.05 39.63 -14.99
C VAL A 161 -0.05 38.18 -14.52
N ILE A 162 1.01 37.77 -13.86
CA ILE A 162 1.18 36.44 -13.25
C ILE A 162 1.14 36.53 -11.73
N ALA A 163 0.80 35.44 -11.06
CA ALA A 163 0.86 35.30 -9.62
C ALA A 163 2.12 34.53 -9.23
N LEU A 164 2.91 35.10 -8.32
CA LEU A 164 4.12 34.50 -7.78
C LEU A 164 3.98 34.28 -6.28
N ASP A 165 4.16 33.05 -5.84
CA ASP A 165 4.24 32.73 -4.42
C ASP A 165 5.66 32.92 -3.91
N ILE A 166 5.85 33.90 -3.03
CA ILE A 166 7.10 34.20 -2.34
C ILE A 166 7.08 33.66 -0.92
N LEU A 167 8.25 33.27 -0.40
CA LEU A 167 8.38 32.76 0.97
C LEU A 167 8.31 33.87 2.00
N VAL A 168 7.50 33.68 3.05
CA VAL A 168 7.35 34.61 4.17
C VAL A 168 7.35 33.83 5.50
N PRO A 169 8.08 34.22 6.54
CA PRO A 169 9.04 35.34 6.59
C PRO A 169 10.27 35.07 5.70
N ARG A 170 11.08 36.11 5.48
CA ARG A 170 12.31 35.98 4.68
C ARG A 170 13.27 34.99 5.33
N TYR A 171 13.82 34.08 4.51
CA TYR A 171 14.75 33.06 4.94
C TYR A 171 16.18 33.52 4.61
N TYR A 172 16.89 34.04 5.61
CA TYR A 172 18.23 34.57 5.41
C TYR A 172 19.27 33.46 5.31
N SER A 173 20.17 33.60 4.33
CA SER A 173 21.33 32.72 4.12
C SER A 173 22.35 32.81 5.28
N ALA A 174 23.36 31.92 5.22
CA ALA A 174 24.49 31.97 6.16
C ALA A 174 25.28 33.29 6.10
N GLU A 175 25.14 34.07 5.04
CA GLU A 175 25.73 35.40 4.85
C GLU A 175 24.79 36.52 5.25
N GLY A 176 23.56 36.20 5.66
CA GLY A 176 22.55 37.17 6.08
C GLY A 176 21.80 37.85 4.93
N GLN A 177 21.92 37.31 3.71
CA GLN A 177 21.22 37.77 2.52
C GLN A 177 19.88 37.09 2.36
N ASP A 178 18.91 37.77 1.73
CA ASP A 178 17.62 37.18 1.35
C ASP A 178 17.81 36.24 0.18
N LEU A 179 16.94 35.25 0.05
CA LEU A 179 16.94 34.32 -1.10
C LEU A 179 16.82 35.09 -2.44
N ALA A 180 16.02 36.15 -2.47
CA ALA A 180 15.85 37.02 -3.63
C ALA A 180 17.15 37.71 -4.08
N ASP A 181 18.08 37.97 -3.15
CA ASP A 181 19.35 38.64 -3.45
C ASP A 181 20.30 37.77 -4.27
N TYR A 182 20.06 36.44 -4.33
CA TYR A 182 20.84 35.49 -5.11
C TYR A 182 20.31 35.30 -6.54
N ALA A 183 19.02 35.59 -6.76
CA ALA A 183 18.40 35.45 -8.07
C ALA A 183 18.63 36.67 -8.97
N SER A 184 18.91 36.44 -10.25
CA SER A 184 19.04 37.52 -11.25
C SER A 184 17.74 37.80 -11.96
N ASP A 185 16.83 36.80 -11.99
CA ASP A 185 15.53 36.86 -12.64
C ASP A 185 14.51 35.97 -11.91
N LEU A 186 13.30 35.92 -12.47
CA LEU A 186 12.20 35.17 -11.92
C LEU A 186 12.48 33.66 -11.89
N ASP A 187 13.03 33.11 -12.95
CA ASP A 187 13.27 31.67 -13.10
C ASP A 187 14.31 31.19 -12.07
N GLU A 188 15.39 31.93 -11.90
CA GLU A 188 16.40 31.66 -10.87
C GLU A 188 15.81 31.72 -9.45
N TYR A 189 14.94 32.69 -9.18
CA TYR A 189 14.27 32.76 -7.87
C TYR A 189 13.36 31.57 -7.62
N LEU A 190 12.57 31.15 -8.59
CA LEU A 190 11.70 30.00 -8.47
C LEU A 190 12.50 28.72 -8.18
N VAL A 191 13.59 28.51 -8.90
CA VAL A 191 14.49 27.38 -8.68
C VAL A 191 15.10 27.40 -7.29
N LEU A 192 15.62 28.55 -6.85
CA LEU A 192 16.20 28.71 -5.51
C LEU A 192 15.16 28.49 -4.41
N ARG A 193 13.94 29.01 -4.58
CA ARG A 193 12.83 28.81 -3.65
C ARG A 193 12.49 27.32 -3.51
N ASP A 194 12.33 26.64 -4.62
CA ASP A 194 11.96 25.24 -4.65
C ASP A 194 13.09 24.36 -4.10
N ASN A 195 14.36 24.71 -4.39
CA ASN A 195 15.53 24.05 -3.81
C ASN A 195 15.62 24.25 -2.29
N LEU A 196 15.34 25.46 -1.80
CA LEU A 196 15.32 25.73 -0.35
C LEU A 196 14.27 24.87 0.36
N VAL A 197 13.04 24.87 -0.17
CA VAL A 197 11.93 24.09 0.39
C VAL A 197 12.24 22.58 0.36
N ALA A 198 12.77 22.08 -0.76
CA ALA A 198 13.15 20.67 -0.92
C ALA A 198 14.28 20.29 0.05
N ALA A 199 15.33 21.10 0.16
CA ALA A 199 16.45 20.87 1.07
C ALA A 199 15.98 20.87 2.53
N CYS A 200 15.16 21.83 2.94
CA CYS A 200 14.61 21.90 4.30
C CYS A 200 13.81 20.64 4.66
N ASN A 201 12.87 20.25 3.80
CA ASN A 201 12.01 19.09 4.05
C ASN A 201 12.84 17.80 4.12
N GLN A 202 13.78 17.61 3.21
CA GLN A 202 14.62 16.43 3.18
C GLN A 202 15.57 16.36 4.37
N LEU A 203 16.23 17.47 4.72
CA LEU A 203 17.13 17.52 5.87
C LEU A 203 16.41 17.34 7.19
N TYR A 204 15.18 17.87 7.34
CA TYR A 204 14.36 17.61 8.52
C TYR A 204 13.97 16.15 8.64
N HIS A 205 13.56 15.53 7.55
CA HIS A 205 13.26 14.08 7.51
C HIS A 205 14.50 13.26 7.89
N ASN A 206 15.65 13.55 7.28
CA ASN A 206 16.92 12.90 7.57
C ASN A 206 17.35 13.09 9.04
N PHE A 207 17.16 14.27 9.61
CA PHE A 207 17.45 14.54 11.02
C PHE A 207 16.56 13.74 11.97
N THR A 208 15.28 13.59 11.65
CA THR A 208 14.35 12.78 12.43
C THR A 208 14.76 11.30 12.42
N GLU A 209 15.11 10.78 11.25
CA GLU A 209 15.64 9.43 11.12
C GLU A 209 16.97 9.26 11.86
N TYR A 210 17.90 10.17 11.68
CA TYR A 210 19.20 10.16 12.38
C TYR A 210 19.04 10.04 13.89
N SER A 211 18.11 10.81 14.46
CA SER A 211 17.80 10.78 15.88
C SER A 211 17.24 9.43 16.36
N SER A 212 16.47 8.76 15.50
CA SER A 212 15.92 7.44 15.77
C SER A 212 16.98 6.34 15.61
N PHE A 213 17.71 6.33 14.53
CA PHE A 213 18.73 5.33 14.23
C PHE A 213 19.89 5.28 15.23
N LYS A 214 20.29 6.44 15.75
CA LYS A 214 21.34 6.50 16.77
C LYS A 214 21.03 5.64 18.01
N LYS A 215 19.73 5.37 18.26
CA LYS A 215 19.29 4.50 19.35
C LYS A 215 19.48 3.01 19.05
N PHE A 216 19.49 2.62 17.77
CA PHE A 216 19.52 1.20 17.35
C PHE A 216 20.91 0.73 16.93
N TYR A 217 21.67 1.57 16.22
CA TYR A 217 22.95 1.17 15.62
C TYR A 217 24.19 1.82 16.27
N GLY A 218 24.05 2.34 17.49
CA GLY A 218 25.19 2.74 18.31
C GLY A 218 26.07 1.56 18.70
N GLU A 219 27.31 1.80 19.16
CA GLU A 219 28.28 0.76 19.53
C GLU A 219 27.71 -0.27 20.51
N ASP A 220 27.01 0.21 21.55
CA ASP A 220 26.44 -0.62 22.61
C ASP A 220 25.02 -1.16 22.32
N LYS A 221 24.50 -0.91 21.12
CA LYS A 221 23.10 -1.20 20.79
C LYS A 221 22.92 -2.33 19.79
N THR A 222 23.96 -2.69 19.06
CA THR A 222 23.90 -3.74 18.04
C THR A 222 25.18 -4.58 18.05
N ASN A 223 25.09 -5.83 17.60
CA ASN A 223 26.24 -6.68 17.33
C ASN A 223 26.87 -6.39 15.97
N ILE A 224 26.29 -5.49 15.16
CA ILE A 224 26.84 -5.10 13.87
C ILE A 224 27.87 -3.98 14.07
N ARG A 225 29.04 -4.18 13.47
CA ARG A 225 30.10 -3.18 13.37
C ARG A 225 30.19 -2.75 11.92
N TYR A 226 30.24 -1.47 11.66
CA TYR A 226 30.32 -0.96 10.29
C TYR A 226 31.33 0.15 10.14
N CYS A 227 31.88 0.26 8.96
CA CYS A 227 32.72 1.36 8.52
C CYS A 227 32.44 1.64 7.04
N TYR A 228 31.96 2.82 6.75
CA TYR A 228 31.73 3.31 5.40
C TYR A 228 32.75 4.40 5.11
N GLN A 229 33.56 4.20 4.10
CA GLN A 229 34.42 5.23 3.51
C GLN A 229 33.66 5.85 2.36
N MET A 230 33.39 7.15 2.42
CA MET A 230 32.71 7.93 1.41
C MET A 230 33.50 9.18 1.09
N THR A 231 33.40 9.67 -0.14
CA THR A 231 34.02 10.94 -0.55
C THR A 231 33.01 12.07 -0.27
N VAL A 232 33.37 12.92 0.68
CA VAL A 232 32.58 14.10 1.05
C VAL A 232 33.43 15.34 0.82
N ASP A 233 32.97 16.26 -0.01
CA ASP A 233 33.69 17.48 -0.40
C ASP A 233 35.11 17.19 -0.99
N GLY A 234 35.21 16.09 -1.75
CA GLY A 234 36.46 15.67 -2.38
C GLY A 234 37.43 14.93 -1.47
N GLU A 235 37.13 14.79 -0.18
CA GLU A 235 37.98 14.12 0.80
C GLU A 235 37.35 12.80 1.30
N PRO A 236 38.15 11.72 1.49
CA PRO A 236 37.64 10.47 2.04
C PRO A 236 37.35 10.63 3.54
N ARG A 237 36.08 10.37 3.91
CA ARG A 237 35.63 10.36 5.31
C ARG A 237 35.09 8.99 5.70
N TYR A 238 35.25 8.65 7.00
CA TYR A 238 34.80 7.37 7.55
C TYR A 238 33.60 7.57 8.46
N PHE A 239 32.54 6.81 8.20
CA PHE A 239 31.33 6.77 8.99
C PHE A 239 31.20 5.40 9.64
N THR A 240 31.23 5.36 10.95
CA THR A 240 31.36 4.11 11.71
C THR A 240 30.60 4.20 13.04
N ASN A 241 30.29 3.04 13.64
CA ASN A 241 29.87 2.93 15.04
C ASN A 241 30.98 2.42 15.95
N ILE A 242 32.19 2.25 15.44
CA ILE A 242 33.35 1.82 16.23
C ILE A 242 34.11 3.08 16.70
N PRO A 243 34.47 3.20 17.99
CA PRO A 243 35.18 4.38 18.51
C PRO A 243 36.64 4.45 18.08
N GLN A 244 36.96 3.90 16.94
CA GLN A 244 38.30 3.79 16.40
C GLN A 244 38.48 4.73 15.20
N ASN A 245 39.67 5.35 15.14
CA ASN A 245 40.03 6.17 13.98
C ASN A 245 40.62 5.30 12.88
N PHE A 246 39.96 5.33 11.70
CA PHE A 246 40.40 4.61 10.51
C PHE A 246 41.30 5.45 9.59
N ASN A 247 41.49 6.74 9.89
CA ASN A 247 42.33 7.60 9.08
C ASN A 247 43.78 7.08 9.04
N GLY A 248 44.29 6.89 7.83
CA GLY A 248 45.65 6.42 7.60
C GLY A 248 45.83 4.90 7.62
N LYS A 249 44.79 4.10 7.93
CA LYS A 249 44.83 2.66 7.75
C LYS A 249 44.66 2.28 6.27
N SER A 250 45.34 1.22 5.86
CA SER A 250 45.15 0.65 4.53
C SER A 250 43.82 -0.14 4.45
N GLU A 251 43.27 -0.27 3.26
CA GLU A 251 42.09 -1.10 2.97
C GLU A 251 42.26 -2.53 3.51
N GLN A 252 43.45 -3.08 3.40
CA GLN A 252 43.75 -4.43 3.85
C GLN A 252 43.73 -4.56 5.38
N GLU A 253 44.28 -3.60 6.11
CA GLU A 253 44.28 -3.58 7.58
C GLU A 253 42.85 -3.48 8.12
N ILE A 254 42.01 -2.66 7.51
CA ILE A 254 40.57 -2.54 7.90
C ILE A 254 39.84 -3.85 7.59
N THR A 255 40.08 -4.45 6.44
CA THR A 255 39.44 -5.73 6.05
C THR A 255 39.83 -6.87 6.99
N GLU A 256 41.12 -6.95 7.38
CA GLU A 256 41.59 -7.94 8.35
C GLU A 256 40.91 -7.75 9.72
N GLU A 257 40.79 -6.51 10.18
CA GLU A 257 40.10 -6.21 11.43
C GLU A 257 38.63 -6.64 11.40
N PHE A 258 37.88 -6.31 10.32
CA PHE A 258 36.48 -6.71 10.18
C PHE A 258 36.28 -8.22 10.03
N SER A 259 37.24 -8.92 9.42
CA SER A 259 37.21 -10.39 9.34
C SER A 259 37.31 -11.08 10.71
N GLY A 260 37.80 -10.38 11.75
CA GLY A 260 37.87 -10.86 13.12
C GLY A 260 36.49 -10.95 13.86
N TYR A 261 35.45 -10.31 13.37
CA TYR A 261 34.12 -10.32 14.00
C TYR A 261 33.32 -11.62 13.80
N GLY A 262 33.84 -12.60 13.07
CA GLY A 262 33.20 -13.90 12.85
C GLY A 262 32.33 -13.96 11.61
N ARG A 263 31.48 -13.01 11.36
CA ARG A 263 30.83 -12.76 10.06
C ARG A 263 31.23 -11.39 9.57
N TYR A 264 31.61 -11.31 8.28
CA TYR A 264 32.03 -10.04 7.71
C TYR A 264 31.67 -9.91 6.24
N LEU A 265 31.58 -8.67 5.80
CA LEU A 265 31.39 -8.26 4.42
C LEU A 265 32.30 -7.05 4.15
N TYR A 266 33.08 -7.12 3.10
CA TYR A 266 33.75 -6.01 2.49
C TYR A 266 33.24 -5.83 1.06
N TYR A 267 32.90 -4.62 0.68
CA TYR A 267 32.43 -4.31 -0.67
C TYR A 267 33.16 -3.08 -1.22
N ASN A 268 33.62 -3.20 -2.46
CA ASN A 268 34.26 -2.14 -3.22
C ASN A 268 33.39 -1.79 -4.43
N PRO A 269 32.66 -0.65 -4.42
CA PRO A 269 31.82 -0.24 -5.53
C PRO A 269 32.55 -0.01 -6.85
N ASP A 270 33.80 0.56 -6.80
CA ASP A 270 34.57 0.88 -8.00
C ASP A 270 34.97 -0.36 -8.79
N ARG A 271 35.34 -1.44 -8.08
CA ARG A 271 35.77 -2.71 -8.67
C ARG A 271 34.64 -3.72 -8.76
N VAL A 272 33.48 -3.41 -8.19
CA VAL A 272 32.32 -4.32 -8.05
C VAL A 272 32.79 -5.65 -7.39
N GLU A 273 33.65 -5.53 -6.37
CA GLU A 273 34.29 -6.66 -5.66
C GLU A 273 33.70 -6.82 -4.27
N ILE A 274 33.29 -8.04 -3.93
CA ILE A 274 32.83 -8.41 -2.58
C ILE A 274 33.77 -9.46 -1.98
N LYS A 275 34.13 -9.31 -0.69
CA LYS A 275 34.78 -10.33 0.12
C LYS A 275 33.93 -10.55 1.35
N THR A 276 33.34 -11.72 1.48
CA THR A 276 32.42 -12.03 2.57
C THR A 276 32.42 -13.50 2.93
N ASN A 277 32.06 -13.82 4.15
CA ASN A 277 31.70 -15.15 4.60
C ASN A 277 30.19 -15.25 4.97
N THR A 278 29.37 -14.29 4.51
CA THR A 278 27.90 -14.32 4.52
C THR A 278 27.36 -14.73 3.16
N GLN A 279 26.05 -14.83 2.99
CA GLN A 279 25.43 -15.13 1.69
C GLN A 279 25.14 -13.86 0.86
N MET A 280 25.49 -12.67 1.38
CA MET A 280 25.32 -11.42 0.64
C MET A 280 26.10 -11.43 -0.67
N THR A 281 25.42 -11.09 -1.74
CA THR A 281 25.96 -11.06 -3.10
C THR A 281 26.37 -9.65 -3.53
N THR A 282 27.21 -9.59 -4.58
CA THR A 282 27.60 -8.33 -5.21
C THR A 282 26.39 -7.55 -5.75
N GLU A 283 25.40 -8.27 -6.31
CA GLU A 283 24.19 -7.66 -6.89
C GLU A 283 23.32 -7.03 -5.81
N GLU A 284 23.18 -7.69 -4.66
CA GLU A 284 22.44 -7.16 -3.51
C GLU A 284 23.11 -5.90 -2.96
N MET A 285 24.42 -5.92 -2.77
CA MET A 285 25.17 -4.74 -2.32
C MET A 285 25.06 -3.58 -3.32
N ARG A 286 25.16 -3.88 -4.61
CA ARG A 286 24.96 -2.88 -5.64
C ARG A 286 23.53 -2.29 -5.59
N GLY A 287 22.52 -3.13 -5.42
CA GLY A 287 21.14 -2.69 -5.28
C GLY A 287 20.92 -1.78 -4.07
N ILE A 288 21.56 -2.08 -2.93
CA ILE A 288 21.49 -1.27 -1.71
C ILE A 288 22.17 0.10 -1.90
N LEU A 289 23.30 0.16 -2.61
CA LEU A 289 24.07 1.38 -2.81
C LEU A 289 23.56 2.24 -3.97
N SER A 290 22.87 1.65 -4.96
CA SER A 290 22.41 2.34 -6.18
C SER A 290 21.59 3.62 -5.91
N PRO A 291 20.69 3.71 -4.92
CA PRO A 291 19.99 4.96 -4.63
C PRO A 291 20.91 6.09 -4.13
N TYR A 292 22.14 5.77 -3.77
CA TYR A 292 23.09 6.66 -3.12
C TYR A 292 24.40 6.81 -3.91
N GLU A 293 24.40 6.56 -5.22
CA GLU A 293 25.61 6.64 -6.08
C GLU A 293 26.31 7.99 -5.99
N TYR A 294 25.56 9.08 -5.72
CA TYR A 294 26.11 10.42 -5.53
C TYR A 294 27.06 10.55 -4.32
N VAL A 295 26.95 9.66 -3.34
CA VAL A 295 27.81 9.62 -2.15
C VAL A 295 28.86 8.51 -2.27
N PHE A 296 28.50 7.40 -2.92
CA PHE A 296 29.37 6.26 -3.17
C PHE A 296 30.09 6.40 -4.53
N ALA A 297 30.58 7.62 -4.79
CA ALA A 297 31.46 7.90 -5.91
C ALA A 297 32.84 7.22 -5.76
N GLU A 298 33.77 7.59 -6.60
CA GLU A 298 35.15 7.04 -6.59
C GLU A 298 35.76 6.97 -5.19
N ASN A 299 36.52 5.90 -4.91
CA ASN A 299 37.17 5.60 -3.65
C ASN A 299 36.27 5.28 -2.45
N SER A 300 35.00 4.96 -2.68
CA SER A 300 34.12 4.50 -1.61
C SER A 300 34.35 3.03 -1.27
N ARG A 301 34.20 2.67 0.01
CA ARG A 301 34.40 1.30 0.54
C ARG A 301 33.42 1.04 1.66
N VAL A 302 32.95 -0.19 1.77
CA VAL A 302 32.03 -0.63 2.79
C VAL A 302 32.58 -1.83 3.53
N TRP A 303 32.69 -1.74 4.85
CA TRP A 303 33.05 -2.84 5.73
C TRP A 303 31.93 -3.04 6.75
N ILE A 304 31.49 -4.27 6.89
CA ILE A 304 30.47 -4.67 7.86
C ILE A 304 30.95 -5.94 8.56
N GLY A 305 30.89 -5.95 9.86
CA GLY A 305 31.19 -7.11 10.69
C GLY A 305 30.03 -7.41 11.63
N VAL A 306 29.77 -8.68 11.87
CA VAL A 306 28.80 -9.12 12.89
C VAL A 306 29.58 -9.84 13.99
N ASP A 307 29.54 -9.27 15.19
CA ASP A 307 30.12 -9.89 16.36
C ASP A 307 29.30 -11.12 16.78
N THR A 308 29.83 -12.29 16.43
CA THR A 308 29.17 -13.58 16.71
C THR A 308 29.23 -14.01 18.17
N SER A 309 29.83 -13.22 19.06
CA SER A 309 29.68 -13.40 20.52
C SER A 309 28.27 -13.04 21.01
N TYR A 310 27.57 -12.20 20.23
CA TYR A 310 26.21 -11.72 20.54
C TYR A 310 26.09 -11.11 21.92
N GLY A 311 27.03 -10.22 22.26
CA GLY A 311 27.06 -9.53 23.55
C GLY A 311 25.89 -8.56 23.77
N VAL A 312 25.22 -8.13 22.70
CA VAL A 312 24.06 -7.24 22.70
C VAL A 312 22.80 -8.01 22.29
N VAL A 313 21.67 -7.74 22.94
CA VAL A 313 20.38 -8.34 22.59
C VAL A 313 19.73 -7.50 21.47
N ASP A 314 20.13 -7.73 20.23
CA ASP A 314 19.56 -7.17 19.02
C ASP A 314 18.75 -8.23 18.24
N SER A 315 18.27 -7.85 17.04
CA SER A 315 17.51 -8.72 16.13
C SER A 315 18.28 -10.01 15.77
N LEU A 316 19.59 -9.90 15.52
CA LEU A 316 20.46 -11.04 15.19
C LEU A 316 20.64 -11.98 16.37
N ALA A 317 20.87 -11.44 17.58
CA ALA A 317 20.97 -12.23 18.80
C ALA A 317 19.66 -12.94 19.14
N GLN A 318 18.52 -12.25 18.96
CA GLN A 318 17.20 -12.84 19.18
C GLN A 318 16.91 -13.97 18.18
N ALA A 319 17.17 -13.74 16.88
CA ALA A 319 17.03 -14.76 15.86
C ALA A 319 17.89 -16.00 16.15
N ARG A 320 19.18 -15.79 16.52
CA ARG A 320 20.07 -16.87 16.92
C ARG A 320 19.54 -17.62 18.15
N ASN A 321 19.14 -16.90 19.19
CA ASN A 321 18.64 -17.53 20.43
C ASN A 321 17.38 -18.34 20.17
N THR A 322 16.47 -17.83 19.35
CA THR A 322 15.28 -18.55 18.92
C THR A 322 15.66 -19.79 18.13
N PHE A 323 16.56 -19.67 17.17
CA PHE A 323 17.05 -20.79 16.38
C PHE A 323 17.71 -21.88 17.25
N VAL A 324 18.65 -21.50 18.11
CA VAL A 324 19.36 -22.44 19.00
C VAL A 324 18.41 -23.11 19.98
N SER A 325 17.40 -22.41 20.46
CA SER A 325 16.38 -22.96 21.37
C SER A 325 15.42 -23.91 20.68
N PHE A 326 15.09 -23.67 19.40
CA PHE A 326 14.09 -24.44 18.66
C PHE A 326 14.68 -25.61 17.87
N MET A 327 15.90 -25.46 17.32
CA MET A 327 16.51 -26.45 16.43
C MET A 327 16.66 -27.86 17.04
N PRO A 328 17.05 -28.02 18.33
CA PRO A 328 17.14 -29.35 18.93
C PRO A 328 15.83 -30.10 18.94
N TYR A 329 14.70 -29.38 18.97
CA TYR A 329 13.36 -29.94 19.08
C TYR A 329 12.59 -29.93 17.76
N TYR A 330 13.18 -29.42 16.68
CA TYR A 330 12.49 -29.26 15.38
C TYR A 330 11.82 -30.55 14.89
N TRP A 331 12.58 -31.64 14.83
CA TRP A 331 12.05 -32.93 14.40
C TRP A 331 11.01 -33.51 15.37
N GLN A 332 11.20 -33.31 16.65
CA GLN A 332 10.26 -33.78 17.67
C GLN A 332 8.94 -33.02 17.58
N THR A 333 9.00 -31.69 17.40
CA THR A 333 7.80 -30.86 17.22
C THR A 333 7.11 -31.15 15.90
N ALA A 334 7.84 -31.40 14.81
CA ALA A 334 7.27 -31.78 13.53
C ALA A 334 6.54 -33.14 13.62
N VAL A 335 7.16 -34.15 14.24
CA VAL A 335 6.54 -35.47 14.44
C VAL A 335 5.31 -35.37 15.34
N LEU A 336 5.40 -34.64 16.45
CA LEU A 336 4.27 -34.40 17.34
C LEU A 336 3.14 -33.65 16.63
N GLY A 337 3.45 -32.67 15.80
CA GLY A 337 2.48 -31.94 14.98
C GLY A 337 1.74 -32.86 14.00
N ILE A 338 2.47 -33.74 13.32
CA ILE A 338 1.87 -34.72 12.41
C ILE A 338 0.97 -35.70 13.16
N LEU A 339 1.43 -36.22 14.31
CA LEU A 339 0.62 -37.12 15.15
C LEU A 339 -0.63 -36.42 15.68
N ALA A 340 -0.51 -35.17 16.12
CA ALA A 340 -1.64 -34.36 16.57
C ALA A 340 -2.63 -34.11 15.42
N LEU A 341 -2.15 -33.84 14.20
CA LEU A 341 -3.00 -33.69 13.01
C LEU A 341 -3.77 -34.99 12.70
N ILE A 342 -3.09 -36.14 12.70
CA ILE A 342 -3.71 -37.44 12.46
C ILE A 342 -4.78 -37.72 13.52
N LEU A 343 -4.45 -37.48 14.80
CA LEU A 343 -5.40 -37.66 15.91
C LEU A 343 -6.59 -36.71 15.78
N SER A 344 -6.36 -35.46 15.44
CA SER A 344 -7.42 -34.47 15.22
C SER A 344 -8.36 -34.88 14.08
N LEU A 345 -7.82 -35.31 12.94
CA LEU A 345 -8.62 -35.81 11.83
C LEU A 345 -9.41 -37.07 12.19
N TRP A 346 -8.79 -37.98 12.96
CA TRP A 346 -9.48 -39.17 13.44
C TRP A 346 -10.63 -38.81 14.41
N LEU A 347 -10.38 -37.93 15.39
CA LEU A 347 -11.40 -37.43 16.31
C LEU A 347 -12.54 -36.73 15.58
N LEU A 348 -12.20 -35.88 14.59
CA LEU A 348 -13.19 -35.21 13.76
C LEU A 348 -14.05 -36.23 12.99
N GLY A 349 -13.44 -37.31 12.47
CA GLY A 349 -14.13 -38.44 11.84
C GLY A 349 -15.09 -39.12 12.83
N VAL A 350 -14.63 -39.42 14.03
CA VAL A 350 -15.46 -40.00 15.10
C VAL A 350 -16.62 -39.07 15.45
N LEU A 351 -16.35 -37.78 15.71
CA LEU A 351 -17.38 -36.79 15.97
C LEU A 351 -18.38 -36.69 14.83
N THR A 352 -17.91 -36.73 13.57
CA THR A 352 -18.77 -36.73 12.38
C THR A 352 -19.71 -37.92 12.37
N VAL A 353 -19.24 -39.10 12.75
CA VAL A 353 -20.06 -40.34 12.79
C VAL A 353 -21.10 -40.28 13.90
N TYR A 354 -20.68 -39.88 15.10
CA TYR A 354 -21.55 -39.88 16.31
C TYR A 354 -22.43 -38.64 16.44
N GLU A 355 -22.12 -37.53 15.75
CA GLU A 355 -22.86 -36.29 15.91
C GLU A 355 -24.36 -36.47 15.58
N GLY A 356 -25.18 -36.06 16.54
CA GLY A 356 -26.63 -36.06 16.43
C GLY A 356 -27.27 -37.47 16.60
N ARG A 357 -26.51 -38.54 16.80
CA ARG A 357 -27.09 -39.88 17.01
C ARG A 357 -27.77 -40.01 18.36
N LYS A 358 -29.02 -40.50 18.38
CA LYS A 358 -29.77 -40.87 19.53
C LYS A 358 -30.39 -42.26 19.28
N GLU A 359 -30.36 -43.11 20.29
CA GLU A 359 -31.03 -44.42 20.19
C GLU A 359 -32.52 -44.23 19.93
N ALA A 360 -33.04 -44.95 18.97
CA ALA A 360 -34.47 -44.97 18.68
C ALA A 360 -35.22 -45.78 19.74
N GLU A 361 -36.25 -45.22 20.34
CA GLU A 361 -37.02 -45.81 21.44
C GLU A 361 -37.75 -47.11 21.05
N ASN A 362 -37.92 -47.46 19.76
CA ASN A 362 -38.73 -48.56 19.31
C ASN A 362 -38.18 -49.36 18.11
N GLU A 363 -36.96 -49.12 17.63
CA GLU A 363 -36.36 -49.82 16.50
C GLU A 363 -34.83 -50.00 16.72
N ASP A 364 -34.26 -51.12 16.19
CA ASP A 364 -32.81 -51.32 16.16
C ASP A 364 -32.13 -50.30 15.22
N GLY A 365 -32.08 -49.04 15.59
CA GLY A 365 -31.50 -47.99 14.77
C GLY A 365 -31.23 -46.66 15.51
N TYR A 366 -30.50 -45.78 14.87
CA TYR A 366 -30.21 -44.42 15.38
C TYR A 366 -31.04 -43.37 14.62
N VAL A 367 -31.68 -42.48 15.38
CA VAL A 367 -32.34 -41.29 14.84
C VAL A 367 -31.40 -40.09 15.02
N VAL A 368 -31.33 -39.22 14.02
CA VAL A 368 -30.51 -38.00 14.12
C VAL A 368 -31.35 -36.87 14.74
N GLU A 369 -31.00 -36.46 15.96
CA GLU A 369 -31.63 -35.33 16.64
C GLU A 369 -31.08 -34.00 16.15
N THR A 370 -32.00 -33.06 15.84
CA THR A 370 -31.63 -31.71 15.39
C THR A 370 -31.67 -30.73 16.57
N LYS A 371 -30.66 -29.88 16.68
CA LYS A 371 -30.61 -28.80 17.66
C LYS A 371 -31.45 -27.59 17.18
N LYS A 372 -31.83 -26.70 18.11
CA LYS A 372 -32.60 -25.49 17.78
C LYS A 372 -31.94 -24.62 16.68
N GLY A 373 -30.61 -24.57 16.67
CA GLY A 373 -29.82 -23.85 15.65
C GLY A 373 -29.91 -24.43 14.24
N ASP A 374 -30.27 -25.72 14.10
CA ASP A 374 -30.39 -26.39 12.80
C ASP A 374 -31.69 -25.99 12.05
N ARG A 375 -32.57 -25.21 12.68
CA ARG A 375 -33.83 -24.71 12.08
C ARG A 375 -33.62 -23.46 11.20
N PHE A 376 -32.47 -22.78 11.32
CA PHE A 376 -32.18 -21.62 10.47
C PHE A 376 -31.98 -22.05 9.00
N PRO A 377 -32.35 -21.21 8.05
CA PRO A 377 -32.01 -21.44 6.64
C PRO A 377 -30.52 -21.69 6.46
N THR A 378 -30.20 -22.56 5.49
CA THR A 378 -28.81 -23.01 5.27
C THR A 378 -27.88 -21.83 4.94
N GLU A 379 -28.34 -20.88 4.13
CA GLU A 379 -27.58 -19.71 3.75
C GLU A 379 -27.25 -18.83 4.97
N ILE A 380 -28.25 -18.58 5.84
CA ILE A 380 -28.04 -17.79 7.07
C ILE A 380 -27.02 -18.49 7.99
N PHE A 381 -27.16 -19.82 8.12
CA PHE A 381 -26.22 -20.60 8.92
C PHE A 381 -24.80 -20.53 8.37
N LEU A 382 -24.63 -20.69 7.05
CA LEU A 382 -23.32 -20.60 6.39
C LEU A 382 -22.73 -19.19 6.53
N THR A 383 -23.51 -18.15 6.20
CA THR A 383 -23.06 -16.77 6.28
C THR A 383 -22.63 -16.42 7.72
N LEU A 384 -23.46 -16.79 8.71
CA LEU A 384 -23.16 -16.53 10.12
C LEU A 384 -21.89 -17.30 10.57
N GLY A 385 -21.76 -18.57 10.19
CA GLY A 385 -20.59 -19.39 10.53
C GLY A 385 -19.31 -18.83 9.94
N PHE A 386 -19.32 -18.48 8.64
CA PHE A 386 -18.19 -17.84 7.99
C PHE A 386 -17.86 -16.46 8.57
N SER A 387 -18.89 -15.63 8.83
CA SER A 387 -18.68 -14.30 9.39
C SER A 387 -18.09 -14.35 10.80
N VAL A 388 -18.56 -15.27 11.66
CA VAL A 388 -18.02 -15.45 13.01
C VAL A 388 -16.58 -15.96 12.95
N THR A 389 -16.29 -16.93 12.09
CA THR A 389 -14.93 -17.48 11.95
C THR A 389 -13.97 -16.42 11.38
N ALA A 390 -14.36 -15.71 10.32
CA ALA A 390 -13.56 -14.64 9.72
C ALA A 390 -13.36 -13.47 10.71
N GLY A 391 -14.42 -13.04 11.39
CA GLY A 391 -14.35 -11.99 12.41
C GLY A 391 -13.41 -12.36 13.55
N PHE A 392 -13.44 -13.62 14.00
CA PHE A 392 -12.52 -14.11 15.00
C PHE A 392 -11.07 -14.09 14.51
N CYS A 393 -10.79 -14.51 13.27
CA CYS A 393 -9.45 -14.42 12.66
C CYS A 393 -8.93 -12.98 12.61
N VAL A 394 -9.78 -12.03 12.20
CA VAL A 394 -9.42 -10.60 12.16
C VAL A 394 -9.11 -10.07 13.56
N LEU A 395 -9.93 -10.43 14.56
CA LEU A 395 -9.69 -10.04 15.96
C LEU A 395 -8.38 -10.63 16.51
N CYS A 396 -8.08 -11.91 16.20
CA CYS A 396 -6.83 -12.55 16.59
C CYS A 396 -5.62 -11.88 15.92
N ALA A 397 -5.71 -11.53 14.63
CA ALA A 397 -4.65 -10.84 13.91
C ALA A 397 -4.38 -9.45 14.53
N ALA A 398 -5.43 -8.67 14.77
CA ALA A 398 -5.30 -7.35 15.39
C ALA A 398 -4.74 -7.43 16.83
N ALA A 399 -5.22 -8.40 17.62
CA ALA A 399 -4.71 -8.63 18.99
C ALA A 399 -3.24 -9.06 18.98
N TYR A 400 -2.84 -9.89 18.01
CA TYR A 400 -1.45 -10.32 17.85
C TYR A 400 -0.55 -9.14 17.47
N ASP A 401 -0.97 -8.29 16.54
CA ASP A 401 -0.22 -7.10 16.09
C ASP A 401 0.02 -6.13 17.25
N ILE A 402 -1.04 -5.86 18.04
CA ILE A 402 -0.94 -5.03 19.25
C ILE A 402 0.00 -5.69 20.29
N ALA A 403 -0.18 -6.98 20.57
CA ALA A 403 0.65 -7.68 21.54
C ALA A 403 2.12 -7.75 21.11
N PHE A 404 2.37 -7.87 19.81
CA PHE A 404 3.72 -7.86 19.24
C PHE A 404 4.40 -6.50 19.42
N SER A 405 3.68 -5.38 19.24
CA SER A 405 4.19 -4.04 19.48
C SER A 405 4.63 -3.86 20.94
N TYR A 406 3.79 -4.27 21.90
CA TYR A 406 4.14 -4.23 23.33
C TYR A 406 5.25 -5.22 23.72
N ALA A 407 5.36 -6.34 23.01
CA ALA A 407 6.46 -7.29 23.23
C ALA A 407 7.81 -6.73 22.76
N LEU A 408 7.83 -5.92 21.69
CA LEU A 408 9.03 -5.21 21.23
C LEU A 408 9.50 -4.16 22.25
N GLU A 409 8.58 -3.53 22.97
CA GLU A 409 8.89 -2.60 24.05
C GLU A 409 9.31 -3.30 25.35
N GLY A 410 9.16 -4.64 25.43
CA GLY A 410 9.52 -5.46 26.58
C GLY A 410 8.44 -5.60 27.65
N ASP A 411 7.25 -5.05 27.41
CA ASP A 411 6.13 -5.03 28.35
C ASP A 411 5.38 -6.38 28.45
N ILE A 412 5.47 -7.21 27.42
CA ILE A 412 4.81 -8.52 27.36
C ILE A 412 5.86 -9.64 27.26
N SER A 413 5.80 -10.59 28.18
CA SER A 413 6.70 -11.74 28.12
C SER A 413 6.34 -12.71 26.99
N PRO A 414 7.32 -13.39 26.37
CA PRO A 414 7.07 -14.40 25.33
C PRO A 414 6.14 -15.53 25.79
N PHE A 415 6.14 -15.83 27.08
CA PHE A 415 5.22 -16.82 27.68
C PHE A 415 3.76 -16.35 27.58
N MET A 416 3.47 -15.08 27.84
CA MET A 416 2.11 -14.54 27.76
C MET A 416 1.62 -14.53 26.30
N MET A 417 2.49 -14.21 25.34
CA MET A 417 2.16 -14.28 23.92
C MET A 417 1.83 -15.71 23.48
N THR A 418 2.65 -16.69 23.87
CA THR A 418 2.40 -18.11 23.56
C THR A 418 1.12 -18.61 24.20
N ALA A 419 0.87 -18.28 25.45
CA ALA A 419 -0.37 -18.65 26.14
C ALA A 419 -1.61 -18.04 25.48
N GLY A 420 -1.54 -16.78 25.06
CA GLY A 420 -2.58 -16.10 24.28
C GLY A 420 -2.84 -16.77 22.93
N ALA A 421 -1.79 -17.11 22.20
CA ALA A 421 -1.90 -17.80 20.92
C ALA A 421 -2.54 -19.21 21.06
N VAL A 422 -2.17 -19.97 22.09
CA VAL A 422 -2.77 -21.29 22.40
C VAL A 422 -4.25 -21.15 22.72
N LEU A 423 -4.62 -20.16 23.54
CA LEU A 423 -6.03 -19.90 23.86
C LEU A 423 -6.83 -19.49 22.61
N ALA A 424 -6.28 -18.63 21.77
CA ALA A 424 -6.90 -18.23 20.51
C ALA A 424 -7.08 -19.42 19.56
N ALA A 425 -6.08 -20.28 19.43
CA ALA A 425 -6.16 -21.50 18.62
C ALA A 425 -7.25 -22.45 19.14
N PHE A 426 -7.35 -22.63 20.46
CA PHE A 426 -8.39 -23.46 21.08
C PHE A 426 -9.80 -22.92 20.83
N LEU A 427 -9.99 -21.60 20.96
CA LEU A 427 -11.28 -20.95 20.67
C LEU A 427 -11.64 -21.05 19.18
N PHE A 428 -10.66 -20.87 18.31
CA PHE A 428 -10.84 -21.05 16.86
C PHE A 428 -11.29 -22.47 16.52
N ASP A 429 -10.59 -23.48 17.06
CA ASP A 429 -10.94 -24.89 16.83
C ASP A 429 -12.34 -25.21 17.34
N TRP A 430 -12.72 -24.70 18.50
CA TRP A 430 -14.07 -24.87 19.05
C TRP A 430 -15.16 -24.24 18.15
N ILE A 431 -14.93 -23.01 17.67
CA ILE A 431 -15.86 -22.33 16.76
C ILE A 431 -15.97 -23.13 15.44
N ALA A 432 -14.82 -23.44 14.81
CA ALA A 432 -14.77 -24.16 13.54
C ALA A 432 -15.40 -25.55 13.63
N THR A 433 -15.08 -26.31 14.68
CA THR A 433 -15.65 -27.64 14.92
C THR A 433 -17.16 -27.56 15.18
N SER A 434 -17.63 -26.59 15.98
CA SER A 434 -19.05 -26.39 16.22
C SER A 434 -19.83 -26.06 14.95
N PHE A 435 -19.26 -25.22 14.10
CA PHE A 435 -19.82 -24.89 12.79
C PHE A 435 -19.85 -26.12 11.85
N TYR A 436 -18.74 -26.85 11.77
CA TYR A 436 -18.62 -28.08 10.98
C TYR A 436 -19.64 -29.14 11.41
N LEU A 437 -19.76 -29.42 12.72
CA LEU A 437 -20.72 -30.40 13.24
C LEU A 437 -22.16 -29.98 12.98
N GLY A 438 -22.47 -28.68 13.05
CA GLY A 438 -23.77 -28.16 12.62
C GLY A 438 -24.08 -28.44 11.15
N LEU A 439 -23.08 -28.32 10.28
CA LEU A 439 -23.19 -28.68 8.87
C LEU A 439 -23.43 -30.18 8.67
N VAL A 440 -22.64 -31.02 9.37
CA VAL A 440 -22.75 -32.49 9.33
C VAL A 440 -24.17 -32.94 9.75
N ARG A 441 -24.75 -32.39 10.84
CA ARG A 441 -26.13 -32.71 11.25
C ARG A 441 -27.14 -32.40 10.16
N ARG A 442 -27.04 -31.22 9.51
CA ARG A 442 -27.93 -30.80 8.41
C ARG A 442 -27.85 -31.73 7.22
N LEU A 443 -26.62 -32.19 6.89
CA LEU A 443 -26.41 -33.14 5.81
C LEU A 443 -27.02 -34.50 6.13
N LYS A 444 -26.81 -35.03 7.36
CA LYS A 444 -27.35 -36.33 7.80
C LYS A 444 -28.89 -36.37 7.79
N VAL A 445 -29.54 -35.26 8.14
CA VAL A 445 -31.02 -35.17 8.16
C VAL A 445 -31.57 -34.73 6.78
N HIS A 446 -30.73 -34.66 5.75
CA HIS A 446 -31.10 -34.21 4.41
C HIS A 446 -31.78 -32.80 4.40
N ARG A 447 -31.54 -31.98 5.43
CA ARG A 447 -32.09 -30.63 5.55
C ARG A 447 -31.27 -29.58 4.82
N PHE A 448 -30.04 -29.86 4.45
CA PHE A 448 -29.13 -28.90 3.82
C PHE A 448 -29.77 -28.21 2.61
N TRP A 449 -30.32 -29.00 1.69
CA TRP A 449 -31.03 -28.45 0.53
C TRP A 449 -32.47 -28.05 0.82
N ARG A 450 -33.18 -28.84 1.68
CA ARG A 450 -34.58 -28.61 1.96
C ARG A 450 -34.84 -27.29 2.66
N ASP A 451 -33.95 -26.88 3.58
CA ASP A 451 -34.05 -25.66 4.36
C ASP A 451 -33.27 -24.48 3.72
N SER A 452 -32.71 -24.66 2.53
CA SER A 452 -32.08 -23.61 1.72
C SER A 452 -33.13 -22.65 1.15
N LEU A 453 -32.95 -21.35 1.41
CA LEU A 453 -33.80 -20.29 0.86
C LEU A 453 -33.70 -20.25 -0.67
N LEU A 454 -32.49 -20.40 -1.20
CA LEU A 454 -32.25 -20.43 -2.65
C LEU A 454 -32.95 -21.62 -3.30
N TRP A 455 -32.91 -22.80 -2.67
CA TRP A 455 -33.62 -23.97 -3.17
C TRP A 455 -35.16 -23.82 -3.08
N GLN A 456 -35.65 -23.21 -1.99
CA GLN A 456 -37.09 -22.91 -1.84
C GLN A 456 -37.55 -21.88 -2.88
N LEU A 457 -36.75 -20.84 -3.09
CA LEU A 457 -37.01 -19.84 -4.13
C LEU A 457 -36.97 -20.48 -5.52
N GLY A 458 -35.96 -21.32 -5.79
CA GLY A 458 -35.86 -22.06 -7.05
C GLY A 458 -37.09 -22.97 -7.30
N ARG A 459 -37.55 -23.65 -6.26
CA ARG A 459 -38.79 -24.47 -6.35
C ARG A 459 -40.03 -23.60 -6.59
N LEU A 460 -40.11 -22.45 -5.95
CA LEU A 460 -41.22 -21.50 -6.14
C LEU A 460 -41.20 -20.96 -7.58
N ILE A 461 -40.05 -20.51 -8.05
CA ILE A 461 -39.85 -20.02 -9.42
C ILE A 461 -40.21 -21.13 -10.42
N ARG A 462 -39.71 -22.37 -10.19
CA ARG A 462 -40.04 -23.51 -11.03
C ARG A 462 -41.55 -23.77 -11.08
N LYS A 463 -42.22 -23.77 -9.91
CA LYS A 463 -43.68 -23.95 -9.86
C LYS A 463 -44.43 -22.84 -10.61
N LEU A 464 -43.99 -21.59 -10.43
CA LEU A 464 -44.57 -20.44 -11.12
C LEU A 464 -44.35 -20.55 -12.63
N PHE A 465 -43.14 -20.90 -13.04
CA PHE A 465 -42.78 -21.09 -14.45
C PHE A 465 -43.63 -22.15 -15.10
N PHE A 466 -43.73 -23.37 -14.52
CA PHE A 466 -44.53 -24.46 -15.09
C PHE A 466 -46.03 -24.12 -15.06
N ARG A 467 -46.54 -23.44 -14.01
CA ARG A 467 -47.94 -22.99 -13.98
C ARG A 467 -48.25 -21.99 -15.10
N LEU A 468 -47.33 -21.06 -15.37
CA LEU A 468 -47.50 -20.10 -16.47
C LEU A 468 -47.33 -20.78 -17.82
N TYR A 469 -46.37 -21.70 -17.92
CA TYR A 469 -46.06 -22.46 -19.13
C TYR A 469 -47.21 -23.37 -19.52
N ASP A 470 -47.72 -24.19 -18.60
CA ASP A 470 -48.80 -25.18 -18.87
C ASP A 470 -50.13 -24.49 -19.19
N ASN A 471 -50.43 -23.33 -18.62
CA ASN A 471 -51.68 -22.57 -18.84
C ASN A 471 -51.61 -21.57 -19.99
N SER A 472 -50.53 -21.51 -20.74
CA SER A 472 -50.31 -20.53 -21.80
C SER A 472 -50.60 -21.08 -23.19
N HIS A 473 -51.05 -20.20 -24.11
CA HIS A 473 -51.22 -20.55 -25.53
C HIS A 473 -49.84 -20.84 -26.18
N ILE A 474 -49.83 -21.62 -27.27
CA ILE A 474 -48.63 -22.10 -27.97
C ILE A 474 -47.64 -20.95 -28.25
N VAL A 475 -48.09 -19.79 -28.71
CA VAL A 475 -47.25 -18.63 -28.98
C VAL A 475 -46.58 -18.08 -27.71
N SER A 476 -47.33 -18.02 -26.62
CA SER A 476 -46.83 -17.51 -25.33
C SER A 476 -45.79 -18.47 -24.71
N ARG A 477 -45.90 -19.79 -24.98
CA ARG A 477 -44.92 -20.80 -24.54
C ARG A 477 -43.54 -20.60 -25.14
N LEU A 478 -43.47 -20.10 -26.36
CA LEU A 478 -42.20 -19.77 -26.99
C LEU A 478 -41.57 -18.53 -26.37
N LEU A 479 -42.36 -17.53 -25.97
CA LEU A 479 -41.92 -16.27 -25.43
C LEU A 479 -41.55 -16.33 -23.94
N ILE A 480 -42.25 -17.16 -23.14
CA ILE A 480 -41.99 -17.28 -21.69
C ILE A 480 -40.56 -17.70 -21.38
N PRO A 481 -39.97 -18.77 -21.98
CA PRO A 481 -38.60 -19.13 -21.76
C PRO A 481 -37.62 -18.02 -22.16
N PHE A 482 -37.90 -17.31 -23.26
CA PHE A 482 -37.03 -16.24 -23.76
C PHE A 482 -36.97 -15.05 -22.78
N PHE A 483 -38.12 -14.60 -22.25
CA PHE A 483 -38.15 -13.57 -21.21
C PHE A 483 -37.45 -14.00 -19.94
N PHE A 484 -37.62 -15.28 -19.57
CA PHE A 484 -36.97 -15.84 -18.40
C PHE A 484 -35.46 -15.88 -18.52
N ILE A 485 -34.92 -16.31 -19.67
CA ILE A 485 -33.49 -16.28 -20.00
C ILE A 485 -32.97 -14.86 -19.90
N THR A 486 -33.63 -13.91 -20.56
CA THR A 486 -33.17 -12.52 -20.59
C THR A 486 -33.11 -11.92 -19.18
N ALA A 487 -34.14 -12.14 -18.36
CA ALA A 487 -34.17 -11.64 -16.98
C ALA A 487 -33.05 -12.28 -16.11
N LEU A 488 -32.82 -13.59 -16.25
CA LEU A 488 -31.80 -14.30 -15.49
C LEU A 488 -30.40 -13.91 -15.96
N ASN A 489 -30.17 -13.77 -17.26
CA ASN A 489 -28.89 -13.35 -17.81
C ASN A 489 -28.52 -11.92 -17.38
N LEU A 490 -29.49 -10.99 -17.32
CA LEU A 490 -29.29 -9.66 -16.77
C LEU A 490 -28.89 -9.73 -15.28
N PHE A 491 -29.59 -10.53 -14.50
CA PHE A 491 -29.30 -10.70 -13.07
C PHE A 491 -27.92 -11.30 -12.83
N PHE A 492 -27.61 -12.40 -13.52
CA PHE A 492 -26.32 -13.08 -13.35
C PHE A 492 -25.16 -12.31 -13.97
N GLY A 493 -25.37 -11.53 -15.02
CA GLY A 493 -24.38 -10.63 -15.60
C GLY A 493 -23.80 -9.60 -14.60
N MET A 494 -24.60 -9.21 -13.60
CA MET A 494 -24.16 -8.32 -12.51
C MET A 494 -23.20 -8.99 -11.51
N LEU A 495 -23.13 -10.33 -11.51
CA LEU A 495 -22.29 -11.12 -10.58
C LEU A 495 -20.89 -11.44 -11.13
N GLY A 496 -20.52 -10.87 -12.27
CA GLY A 496 -19.22 -11.10 -12.91
C GLY A 496 -19.03 -12.50 -13.48
N VAL A 497 -17.80 -12.98 -13.55
CA VAL A 497 -17.45 -14.28 -14.18
C VAL A 497 -18.25 -15.47 -13.64
N PRO A 498 -18.42 -15.67 -12.32
CA PRO A 498 -19.26 -16.77 -11.81
C PRO A 498 -20.71 -16.68 -12.26
N GLY A 499 -21.25 -15.47 -12.39
CA GLY A 499 -22.60 -15.23 -12.88
C GLY A 499 -22.76 -15.62 -14.35
N ILE A 500 -21.80 -15.28 -15.20
CA ILE A 500 -21.81 -15.66 -16.63
C ILE A 500 -21.83 -17.19 -16.82
N LEU A 501 -21.06 -17.94 -16.02
CA LEU A 501 -21.07 -19.40 -16.05
C LEU A 501 -22.44 -19.96 -15.62
N ALA A 502 -23.04 -19.40 -14.57
CA ALA A 502 -24.38 -19.80 -14.12
C ALA A 502 -25.45 -19.49 -15.16
N ALA A 503 -25.39 -18.35 -15.83
CA ALA A 503 -26.24 -17.97 -16.95
C ALA A 503 -26.14 -18.99 -18.09
N GLY A 504 -24.94 -19.40 -18.49
CA GLY A 504 -24.72 -20.39 -19.53
C GLY A 504 -25.37 -21.75 -19.21
N VAL A 505 -25.34 -22.20 -17.97
CA VAL A 505 -26.01 -23.45 -17.55
C VAL A 505 -27.53 -23.30 -17.69
N ILE A 506 -28.09 -22.16 -17.32
CA ILE A 506 -29.53 -21.88 -17.44
C ILE A 506 -29.95 -21.86 -18.91
N ASP A 507 -29.16 -21.22 -19.76
CA ASP A 507 -29.41 -21.16 -21.20
C ASP A 507 -29.47 -22.56 -21.83
N VAL A 508 -28.57 -23.46 -21.44
CA VAL A 508 -28.59 -24.86 -21.88
C VAL A 508 -29.85 -25.58 -21.38
N CYS A 509 -30.28 -25.36 -20.14
CA CYS A 509 -31.51 -25.97 -19.60
C CYS A 509 -32.76 -25.53 -20.38
N VAL A 510 -32.85 -24.23 -20.70
CA VAL A 510 -33.98 -23.68 -21.43
C VAL A 510 -33.95 -24.14 -22.91
N ALA A 511 -32.77 -24.21 -23.53
CA ALA A 511 -32.62 -24.77 -24.87
C ALA A 511 -33.10 -26.20 -24.93
N ALA A 512 -32.81 -27.00 -23.89
CA ALA A 512 -33.30 -28.39 -23.78
C ALA A 512 -34.84 -28.46 -23.67
N LEU A 513 -35.48 -27.54 -22.92
CA LEU A 513 -36.95 -27.46 -22.82
C LEU A 513 -37.56 -27.07 -24.17
N LEU A 514 -37.02 -26.11 -24.88
CA LEU A 514 -37.50 -25.71 -26.20
C LEU A 514 -37.33 -26.84 -27.23
N TYR A 515 -36.23 -27.59 -27.14
CA TYR A 515 -36.00 -28.73 -27.99
C TYR A 515 -37.05 -29.83 -27.74
N GLN A 516 -37.37 -30.10 -26.48
CA GLN A 516 -38.41 -31.10 -26.13
C GLN A 516 -39.78 -30.68 -26.64
N GLU A 517 -40.15 -29.41 -26.49
CA GLU A 517 -41.40 -28.86 -27.01
C GLU A 517 -41.55 -29.01 -28.53
N ARG A 518 -40.47 -28.74 -29.25
CA ARG A 518 -40.39 -28.94 -30.70
C ARG A 518 -40.58 -30.44 -31.08
N LYS A 519 -39.97 -31.33 -30.31
CA LYS A 519 -40.09 -32.77 -30.51
C LYS A 519 -41.51 -33.29 -30.27
N ASP A 520 -42.20 -32.74 -29.27
CA ASP A 520 -43.58 -33.10 -28.97
C ASP A 520 -44.55 -32.59 -30.07
N LEU A 521 -44.36 -31.39 -30.57
CA LEU A 521 -45.08 -30.86 -31.72
C LEU A 521 -44.83 -31.71 -32.99
N GLN A 522 -43.60 -32.16 -33.23
CA GLN A 522 -43.30 -33.03 -34.36
C GLN A 522 -44.04 -34.36 -34.29
N LYS A 523 -44.15 -34.97 -33.10
CA LYS A 523 -44.90 -36.22 -32.90
C LYS A 523 -46.39 -36.02 -33.17
N ILE A 524 -46.97 -34.87 -32.79
CA ILE A 524 -48.38 -34.58 -33.08
C ILE A 524 -48.58 -34.45 -34.59
N VAL A 525 -47.67 -33.74 -35.28
CA VAL A 525 -47.74 -33.58 -36.74
C VAL A 525 -47.63 -34.94 -37.45
N GLU A 526 -46.63 -35.77 -37.05
CA GLU A 526 -46.46 -37.13 -37.61
C GLU A 526 -47.71 -38.00 -37.33
N GLY A 527 -48.27 -37.95 -36.09
CA GLY A 527 -49.46 -38.66 -35.74
C GLY A 527 -50.69 -38.24 -36.56
N THR A 528 -50.91 -36.93 -36.73
CA THR A 528 -52.00 -36.38 -37.55
C THR A 528 -51.83 -36.76 -39.02
N GLN A 529 -50.61 -36.84 -39.53
CA GLN A 529 -50.31 -37.28 -40.88
C GLN A 529 -50.65 -38.76 -41.06
N THR A 530 -50.27 -39.64 -40.09
CA THR A 530 -50.54 -41.07 -40.11
C THR A 530 -52.05 -41.34 -40.10
N ILE A 531 -52.82 -40.57 -39.28
CA ILE A 531 -54.27 -40.66 -39.29
C ILE A 531 -54.84 -40.17 -40.63
N GLY A 532 -54.26 -39.12 -41.23
CA GLY A 532 -54.67 -38.62 -42.55
C GLY A 532 -54.38 -39.63 -43.70
N GLU A 533 -53.42 -40.50 -43.51
CA GLU A 533 -53.08 -41.58 -44.45
C GLU A 533 -54.00 -42.84 -44.27
N GLY A 534 -54.94 -42.81 -43.29
CA GLY A 534 -55.99 -43.83 -43.13
C GLY A 534 -55.80 -44.81 -41.96
N ASP A 535 -54.77 -44.63 -41.13
CA ASP A 535 -54.59 -45.42 -39.90
C ASP A 535 -55.29 -44.73 -38.70
N PHE A 536 -56.58 -44.97 -38.58
CA PHE A 536 -57.43 -44.41 -37.49
C PHE A 536 -57.21 -45.10 -36.14
N GLY A 537 -56.33 -46.13 -36.06
CA GLY A 537 -55.98 -46.84 -34.84
C GLY A 537 -54.71 -46.29 -34.16
N PHE A 538 -54.03 -45.39 -34.82
CA PHE A 538 -52.79 -44.82 -34.29
C PHE A 538 -53.09 -43.91 -33.09
N LYS A 539 -52.37 -44.12 -31.98
CA LYS A 539 -52.45 -43.24 -30.78
C LYS A 539 -51.11 -42.58 -30.53
N ILE A 540 -51.10 -41.30 -30.34
CA ILE A 540 -49.93 -40.54 -29.97
C ILE A 540 -49.60 -40.82 -28.50
N ASP A 541 -48.34 -41.14 -28.16
CA ASP A 541 -47.90 -41.28 -26.78
C ASP A 541 -47.79 -39.90 -26.13
N ASP A 542 -48.81 -39.55 -25.34
CA ASP A 542 -48.97 -38.30 -24.63
C ASP A 542 -48.38 -38.30 -23.22
N SER A 543 -47.83 -39.45 -22.74
CA SER A 543 -47.42 -39.66 -21.35
C SER A 543 -46.38 -38.67 -20.82
N ARG A 544 -45.61 -38.05 -21.70
CA ARG A 544 -44.57 -37.04 -21.38
C ARG A 544 -44.86 -35.67 -21.91
N MET A 545 -46.00 -35.47 -22.57
CA MET A 545 -46.40 -34.18 -23.09
C MET A 545 -47.05 -33.32 -22.02
N HIS A 546 -46.98 -31.99 -22.13
CA HIS A 546 -47.49 -31.02 -21.17
C HIS A 546 -48.33 -29.97 -21.85
N GLY A 547 -49.33 -29.43 -21.10
CA GLY A 547 -50.17 -28.33 -21.53
C GLY A 547 -51.02 -28.64 -22.76
N GLU A 548 -51.12 -27.70 -23.70
CA GLU A 548 -51.92 -27.85 -24.93
C GLU A 548 -51.44 -28.99 -25.84
N ASN A 549 -50.12 -29.25 -25.87
CA ASN A 549 -49.60 -30.38 -26.67
C ASN A 549 -50.17 -31.71 -26.22
N LYS A 550 -50.46 -31.90 -24.94
CA LYS A 550 -51.12 -33.08 -24.41
C LYS A 550 -52.54 -33.18 -24.90
N ILE A 551 -53.28 -32.05 -24.78
CA ILE A 551 -54.69 -31.99 -25.25
C ILE A 551 -54.81 -32.20 -26.76
N LEU A 552 -53.83 -31.70 -27.54
CA LEU A 552 -53.79 -31.90 -28.99
C LEU A 552 -53.40 -33.35 -29.40
N ALA A 553 -52.70 -34.06 -28.53
CA ALA A 553 -52.28 -35.45 -28.76
C ALA A 553 -53.39 -36.46 -28.36
N GLU A 554 -54.22 -36.10 -27.38
CA GLU A 554 -55.43 -36.89 -26.99
C GLU A 554 -56.52 -36.82 -28.08
#